data_65c7c36736e89027b3b9afe3e81fade9
#
_entry.id   65c7c36736e89027b3b9afe3e81fade9
#
_cell.length_a   1.000
_cell.length_b   1.000
_cell.length_c   1.000
_cell.angle_alpha   90.00
_cell.angle_beta   90.00
_cell.angle_gamma   90.00
#
_symmetry.space_group_name_H-M   'P 1'
#
loop_
_entity.id
_entity.type
_entity.pdbx_description
1 polymer ?
#
loop_
_entity_poly.entity_id
_entity_poly.type
_entity_poly.pdbx_seq_one_letter_code
_entity_poly.pdbx_strand_id
1 'polypeptide(L)'
;MQPAVSQAEFPSRTVSLTPKSVATRAKLIAVAERLFADKGVEGVSLAEINRVARQRHSNACHYHFGSKDGLIQAILEKHVPAISANRNAMFDAMEVAGGGSLAEVVRAFVRPVAAKLFDPNGGKEFIRFNAQLVARHTLASRGHPLPYSMPQFDRLTRKLKAAMAARSLPDGLVEGRLMMAAIMLFHGLADYSRLRDAMPGADDRADTERFISDLETMIEGALTAPFAAGMVGSSQ
;
A
#
# COMPACT_ATOMS: atom_id res chain seq x y z
N MET A 1 41.06 -3.40 -16.17
CA MET A 1 40.80 -4.68 -15.46
C MET A 1 40.05 -4.32 -14.18
N GLN A 2 38.72 -4.30 -14.24
CA GLN A 2 37.83 -4.00 -13.11
C GLN A 2 37.43 -5.32 -12.42
N PRO A 3 37.41 -5.39 -11.08
CA PRO A 3 36.98 -6.60 -10.39
C PRO A 3 35.46 -6.73 -10.45
N ALA A 4 35.01 -7.93 -10.79
CA ALA A 4 33.60 -8.33 -10.78
C ALA A 4 33.03 -8.30 -9.35
N VAL A 5 31.93 -7.57 -9.15
CA VAL A 5 31.16 -7.59 -7.91
C VAL A 5 30.38 -8.91 -7.89
N SER A 6 30.77 -9.79 -6.98
CA SER A 6 30.10 -11.05 -6.71
C SER A 6 28.69 -10.77 -6.18
N GLN A 7 27.66 -11.19 -6.94
CA GLN A 7 26.29 -11.28 -6.44
C GLN A 7 26.23 -12.42 -5.44
N ALA A 8 26.08 -12.08 -4.16
CA ALA A 8 25.80 -13.05 -3.14
C ALA A 8 24.36 -13.59 -3.35
N GLU A 9 24.26 -14.78 -3.94
CA GLU A 9 23.03 -15.55 -3.97
C GLU A 9 22.66 -15.94 -2.54
N PHE A 10 21.60 -15.32 -2.00
CA PHE A 10 20.98 -15.80 -0.78
C PHE A 10 20.22 -17.10 -1.12
N PRO A 11 20.55 -18.24 -0.49
CA PRO A 11 19.84 -19.48 -0.75
C PRO A 11 18.38 -19.31 -0.30
N SER A 12 17.45 -19.36 -1.22
CA SER A 12 16.02 -19.50 -0.95
C SER A 12 15.78 -20.90 -0.35
N ARG A 13 15.87 -20.98 0.98
CA ARG A 13 15.45 -22.16 1.72
C ARG A 13 13.93 -22.27 1.61
N THR A 14 13.44 -23.05 0.68
CA THR A 14 12.07 -23.60 0.68
C THR A 14 11.95 -24.52 1.91
N VAL A 15 11.73 -23.92 3.08
CA VAL A 15 11.38 -24.68 4.29
C VAL A 15 9.94 -25.16 4.07
N SER A 16 9.75 -26.47 3.89
CA SER A 16 8.44 -27.10 3.96
C SER A 16 7.82 -26.78 5.33
N LEU A 17 6.92 -25.79 5.36
CA LEU A 17 6.31 -25.32 6.59
C LEU A 17 5.33 -26.38 7.10
N THR A 18 5.53 -26.88 8.30
CA THR A 18 4.54 -27.74 8.96
C THR A 18 3.23 -26.95 9.18
N PRO A 19 2.05 -27.61 9.26
CA PRO A 19 0.79 -26.94 9.56
C PRO A 19 0.85 -26.01 10.78
N LYS A 20 1.58 -26.41 11.81
CA LYS A 20 1.83 -25.61 13.02
C LYS A 20 2.66 -24.36 12.72
N SER A 21 3.64 -24.44 11.86
CA SER A 21 4.49 -23.32 11.44
C SER A 21 3.67 -22.31 10.62
N VAL A 22 2.79 -22.80 9.72
CA VAL A 22 1.87 -21.96 8.93
C VAL A 22 0.91 -21.20 9.86
N ALA A 23 0.29 -21.87 10.83
CA ALA A 23 -0.62 -21.25 11.79
C ALA A 23 0.11 -20.19 12.66
N THR A 24 1.33 -20.48 13.08
CA THR A 24 2.15 -19.53 13.84
C THR A 24 2.48 -18.29 13.01
N ARG A 25 2.90 -18.46 11.75
CA ARG A 25 3.21 -17.39 10.82
C ARG A 25 1.98 -16.49 10.59
N ALA A 26 0.82 -17.08 10.33
CA ALA A 26 -0.43 -16.34 10.15
C ALA A 26 -0.81 -15.53 11.39
N LYS A 27 -0.67 -16.10 12.59
CA LYS A 27 -0.93 -15.42 13.85
C LYS A 27 0.01 -14.24 14.09
N LEU A 28 1.29 -14.40 13.79
CA LEU A 28 2.28 -13.31 13.90
C LEU A 28 1.96 -12.17 12.95
N ILE A 29 1.58 -12.46 11.70
CA ILE A 29 1.14 -11.47 10.72
C ILE A 29 -0.08 -10.69 11.24
N ALA A 30 -1.13 -11.38 11.69
CA ALA A 30 -2.35 -10.72 12.18
C ALA A 30 -2.09 -9.83 13.41
N VAL A 31 -1.21 -10.23 14.31
CA VAL A 31 -0.80 -9.41 15.46
C VAL A 31 0.02 -8.20 15.01
N ALA A 32 0.94 -8.39 14.06
CA ALA A 32 1.75 -7.30 13.53
C ALA A 32 0.90 -6.25 12.79
N GLU A 33 -0.03 -6.67 11.94
CA GLU A 33 -0.97 -5.78 11.24
C GLU A 33 -1.68 -4.85 12.22
N ARG A 34 -2.27 -5.42 13.28
CA ARG A 34 -2.97 -4.63 14.30
C ARG A 34 -2.03 -3.68 15.03
N LEU A 35 -0.89 -4.16 15.51
CA LEU A 35 0.05 -3.30 16.25
C LEU A 35 0.61 -2.18 15.38
N PHE A 36 0.97 -2.46 14.13
CA PHE A 36 1.44 -1.44 13.19
C PHE A 36 0.35 -0.43 12.82
N ALA A 37 -0.90 -0.89 12.67
CA ALA A 37 -2.05 -0.01 12.43
C ALA A 37 -2.32 0.97 13.59
N ASP A 38 -2.12 0.50 14.83
CA ASP A 38 -2.42 1.27 16.04
C ASP A 38 -1.25 2.17 16.48
N LYS A 39 -0.01 1.66 16.44
CA LYS A 39 1.17 2.31 17.03
C LYS A 39 2.20 2.79 16.00
N GLY A 40 1.96 2.55 14.72
CA GLY A 40 2.92 2.78 13.65
C GLY A 40 4.03 1.71 13.61
N VAL A 41 4.70 1.62 12.46
CA VAL A 41 5.74 0.61 12.24
C VAL A 41 6.93 0.82 13.18
N GLU A 42 7.36 2.07 13.40
CA GLU A 42 8.53 2.36 14.23
C GLU A 42 8.27 2.12 15.72
N GLY A 43 7.03 2.35 16.18
CA GLY A 43 6.64 2.18 17.58
C GLY A 43 6.54 0.73 18.06
N VAL A 44 6.72 -0.27 17.17
CA VAL A 44 6.52 -1.70 17.47
C VAL A 44 7.79 -2.51 17.24
N SER A 45 8.19 -3.31 18.23
CA SER A 45 9.32 -4.24 18.12
C SER A 45 8.87 -5.67 17.79
N LEU A 46 9.75 -6.47 17.17
CA LEU A 46 9.49 -7.90 16.96
C LEU A 46 9.28 -8.66 18.28
N ALA A 47 9.93 -8.23 19.36
CA ALA A 47 9.74 -8.80 20.70
C ALA A 47 8.32 -8.52 21.23
N GLU A 48 7.80 -7.33 21.03
CA GLU A 48 6.42 -6.99 21.39
C GLU A 48 5.41 -7.83 20.61
N ILE A 49 5.62 -8.03 19.31
CA ILE A 49 4.77 -8.88 18.47
C ILE A 49 4.78 -10.33 18.99
N ASN A 50 5.95 -10.89 19.29
CA ASN A 50 6.06 -12.24 19.87
C ASN A 50 5.30 -12.36 21.18
N ARG A 51 5.43 -11.38 22.07
CA ARG A 51 4.74 -11.32 23.37
C ARG A 51 3.22 -11.28 23.21
N VAL A 52 2.70 -10.38 22.37
CA VAL A 52 1.25 -10.23 22.12
C VAL A 52 0.70 -11.46 21.41
N ALA A 53 1.45 -12.06 20.50
CA ALA A 53 1.09 -13.32 19.84
C ALA A 53 1.20 -14.55 20.77
N ARG A 54 1.61 -14.35 22.03
CA ARG A 54 1.82 -15.44 23.02
C ARG A 54 2.69 -16.56 22.48
N GLN A 55 3.81 -16.20 21.82
CA GLN A 55 4.77 -17.17 21.36
C GLN A 55 5.65 -17.65 22.52
N ARG A 56 5.87 -18.97 22.61
CA ARG A 56 6.76 -19.55 23.62
C ARG A 56 8.23 -19.19 23.39
N HIS A 57 8.61 -19.03 22.12
CA HIS A 57 9.97 -18.66 21.73
C HIS A 57 10.01 -17.15 21.43
N SER A 58 10.81 -16.42 22.18
CA SER A 58 11.00 -14.97 22.01
C SER A 58 11.52 -14.56 20.63
N ASN A 59 12.06 -15.51 19.87
CA ASN A 59 12.69 -15.29 18.56
C ASN A 59 11.80 -15.75 17.38
N ALA A 60 10.49 -16.01 17.60
CA ALA A 60 9.62 -16.57 16.58
C ALA A 60 9.47 -15.63 15.35
N CYS A 61 9.32 -14.31 15.53
CA CYS A 61 9.28 -13.37 14.41
C CYS A 61 10.57 -13.42 13.59
N HIS A 62 11.72 -13.43 14.26
CA HIS A 62 13.00 -13.50 13.56
C HIS A 62 13.16 -14.82 12.79
N TYR A 63 12.73 -15.93 13.37
CA TYR A 63 12.74 -17.23 12.68
C TYR A 63 11.87 -17.26 11.43
N HIS A 64 10.65 -16.68 11.48
CA HIS A 64 9.69 -16.72 10.37
C HIS A 64 9.90 -15.64 9.30
N PHE A 65 10.48 -14.51 9.65
CA PHE A 65 10.53 -13.32 8.78
C PHE A 65 11.93 -12.71 8.65
N GLY A 66 12.90 -13.12 9.46
CA GLY A 66 14.25 -12.60 9.47
C GLY A 66 14.39 -11.20 10.07
N SER A 67 13.52 -10.26 9.67
CA SER A 67 13.58 -8.85 10.07
C SER A 67 12.18 -8.24 10.18
N LYS A 68 12.11 -6.97 10.63
CA LYS A 68 10.86 -6.20 10.59
C LYS A 68 10.41 -5.96 9.14
N ASP A 69 11.33 -5.69 8.22
CA ASP A 69 11.01 -5.51 6.80
C ASP A 69 10.51 -6.81 6.16
N GLY A 70 11.07 -7.97 6.53
CA GLY A 70 10.55 -9.27 6.11
C GLY A 70 9.13 -9.55 6.62
N LEU A 71 8.78 -9.06 7.81
CA LEU A 71 7.41 -9.14 8.34
C LEU A 71 6.48 -8.15 7.60
N ILE A 72 6.94 -6.95 7.28
CA ILE A 72 6.22 -5.99 6.43
C ILE A 72 5.94 -6.61 5.06
N GLN A 73 6.94 -7.21 4.44
CA GLN A 73 6.79 -7.90 3.17
C GLN A 73 5.73 -9.02 3.26
N ALA A 74 5.72 -9.79 4.34
CA ALA A 74 4.74 -10.85 4.54
C ALA A 74 3.30 -10.31 4.73
N ILE A 75 3.12 -9.14 5.32
CA ILE A 75 1.82 -8.45 5.40
C ILE A 75 1.38 -8.01 3.99
N LEU A 76 2.28 -7.42 3.21
CA LEU A 76 1.98 -7.03 1.83
C LEU A 76 1.61 -8.24 0.97
N GLU A 77 2.35 -9.35 1.08
CA GLU A 77 2.07 -10.62 0.38
C GLU A 77 0.71 -11.22 0.70
N LYS A 78 0.17 -10.97 1.89
CA LYS A 78 -1.17 -11.43 2.29
C LYS A 78 -2.28 -10.68 1.54
N HIS A 79 -2.15 -9.37 1.33
CA HIS A 79 -3.25 -8.54 0.84
C HIS A 79 -3.09 -8.07 -0.62
N VAL A 80 -1.88 -7.73 -1.02
CA VAL A 80 -1.62 -7.08 -2.30
C VAL A 80 -1.95 -7.96 -3.52
N PRO A 81 -1.76 -9.29 -3.52
CA PRO A 81 -2.13 -10.12 -4.68
C PRO A 81 -3.60 -9.99 -5.07
N ALA A 82 -4.53 -10.01 -4.11
CA ALA A 82 -5.97 -9.86 -4.39
C ALA A 82 -6.31 -8.45 -4.90
N ILE A 83 -5.71 -7.40 -4.32
CA ILE A 83 -5.85 -6.02 -4.77
C ILE A 83 -5.37 -5.88 -6.22
N SER A 84 -4.19 -6.44 -6.53
CA SER A 84 -3.60 -6.38 -7.87
C SER A 84 -4.41 -7.17 -8.89
N ALA A 85 -4.93 -8.34 -8.54
CA ALA A 85 -5.78 -9.14 -9.42
C ALA A 85 -7.05 -8.37 -9.81
N ASN A 86 -7.76 -7.77 -8.83
CA ASN A 86 -8.95 -6.97 -9.08
C ASN A 86 -8.64 -5.74 -9.94
N ARG A 87 -7.55 -5.04 -9.65
CA ARG A 87 -7.10 -3.89 -10.42
C ARG A 87 -6.76 -4.25 -11.86
N ASN A 88 -6.03 -5.34 -12.07
CA ASN A 88 -5.66 -5.80 -13.40
C ASN A 88 -6.88 -6.20 -14.22
N ALA A 89 -7.87 -6.86 -13.62
CA ALA A 89 -9.13 -7.19 -14.31
C ALA A 89 -9.86 -5.90 -14.77
N MET A 90 -9.85 -4.82 -13.97
CA MET A 90 -10.41 -3.52 -14.38
C MET A 90 -9.60 -2.92 -15.55
N PHE A 91 -8.28 -2.99 -15.54
CA PHE A 91 -7.44 -2.51 -16.64
C PHE A 91 -7.63 -3.33 -17.90
N ASP A 92 -7.78 -4.64 -17.80
CA ASP A 92 -8.02 -5.51 -18.94
C ASP A 92 -9.38 -5.18 -19.59
N ALA A 93 -10.41 -4.94 -18.79
CA ALA A 93 -11.72 -4.48 -19.28
C ALA A 93 -11.65 -3.13 -20.01
N MET A 94 -10.87 -2.16 -19.49
CA MET A 94 -10.64 -0.86 -20.15
C MET A 94 -9.93 -1.05 -21.50
N GLU A 95 -8.93 -1.93 -21.57
CA GLU A 95 -8.18 -2.20 -22.81
C GLU A 95 -9.08 -2.82 -23.89
N VAL A 96 -9.95 -3.76 -23.51
CA VAL A 96 -10.95 -4.36 -24.42
C VAL A 96 -11.95 -3.29 -24.92
N ALA A 97 -12.30 -2.30 -24.10
CA ALA A 97 -13.18 -1.19 -24.47
C ALA A 97 -12.49 -0.08 -25.29
N GLY A 98 -11.22 -0.25 -25.66
CA GLY A 98 -10.49 0.73 -26.49
C GLY A 98 -9.74 1.80 -25.70
N GLY A 99 -9.55 1.61 -24.40
CA GLY A 99 -8.85 2.53 -23.50
C GLY A 99 -9.71 2.98 -22.33
N GLY A 100 -9.09 3.65 -21.34
CA GLY A 100 -9.79 4.14 -20.14
C GLY A 100 -9.54 5.64 -19.92
N SER A 101 -10.57 6.34 -19.45
CA SER A 101 -10.48 7.72 -18.94
C SER A 101 -9.64 7.75 -17.64
N LEU A 102 -9.19 8.96 -17.26
CA LEU A 102 -8.51 9.14 -15.95
C LEU A 102 -9.42 8.71 -14.80
N ALA A 103 -10.71 9.02 -14.85
CA ALA A 103 -11.69 8.61 -13.83
C ALA A 103 -11.75 7.09 -13.65
N GLU A 104 -11.70 6.31 -14.75
CA GLU A 104 -11.69 4.86 -14.69
C GLU A 104 -10.37 4.33 -14.13
N VAL A 105 -9.23 4.95 -14.49
CA VAL A 105 -7.93 4.58 -13.93
C VAL A 105 -7.86 4.90 -12.42
N VAL A 106 -8.41 6.04 -11.99
CA VAL A 106 -8.53 6.40 -10.56
C VAL A 106 -9.44 5.41 -9.84
N ARG A 107 -10.56 5.02 -10.43
CA ARG A 107 -11.44 3.97 -9.88
C ARG A 107 -10.70 2.65 -9.69
N ALA A 108 -9.88 2.23 -10.67
CA ALA A 108 -9.05 1.03 -10.56
C ALA A 108 -7.91 1.18 -9.52
N PHE A 109 -7.49 2.40 -9.23
CA PHE A 109 -6.55 2.69 -8.14
C PHE A 109 -7.23 2.57 -6.77
N VAL A 110 -8.42 3.14 -6.60
CA VAL A 110 -9.11 3.29 -5.31
C VAL A 110 -9.87 2.03 -4.91
N ARG A 111 -10.76 1.52 -5.75
CA ARG A 111 -11.76 0.51 -5.38
C ARG A 111 -11.19 -0.82 -4.88
N PRO A 112 -10.12 -1.40 -5.48
CA PRO A 112 -9.54 -2.64 -4.97
C PRO A 112 -8.95 -2.50 -3.56
N VAL A 113 -8.47 -1.30 -3.20
CA VAL A 113 -7.99 -1.00 -1.84
C VAL A 113 -9.17 -0.75 -0.91
N ALA A 114 -10.15 0.05 -1.32
CA ALA A 114 -11.34 0.35 -0.53
C ALA A 114 -12.17 -0.91 -0.19
N ALA A 115 -12.17 -1.93 -1.05
CA ALA A 115 -12.79 -3.22 -0.78
C ALA A 115 -12.25 -3.89 0.51
N LYS A 116 -11.02 -3.53 0.93
CA LYS A 116 -10.44 -4.00 2.19
C LYS A 116 -11.16 -3.48 3.44
N LEU A 117 -11.95 -2.42 3.34
CA LEU A 117 -12.82 -1.97 4.45
C LEU A 117 -13.79 -3.07 4.90
N PHE A 118 -14.17 -3.96 3.99
CA PHE A 118 -15.12 -5.06 4.21
C PHE A 118 -14.45 -6.43 4.35
N ASP A 119 -13.12 -6.50 4.32
CA ASP A 119 -12.38 -7.75 4.48
C ASP A 119 -12.18 -8.06 5.98
N PRO A 120 -12.88 -9.08 6.54
CA PRO A 120 -12.77 -9.40 7.96
C PRO A 120 -11.40 -9.98 8.34
N ASN A 121 -10.57 -10.31 7.35
CA ASN A 121 -9.25 -10.91 7.57
C ASN A 121 -8.14 -9.84 7.65
N GLY A 122 -8.35 -8.80 8.44
CA GLY A 122 -7.36 -7.75 8.69
C GLY A 122 -7.34 -6.65 7.64
N GLY A 123 -8.42 -6.46 6.88
CA GLY A 123 -8.44 -5.48 5.80
C GLY A 123 -8.37 -4.03 6.29
N LYS A 124 -9.06 -3.67 7.38
CA LYS A 124 -8.99 -2.34 7.99
C LYS A 124 -7.60 -2.07 8.56
N GLU A 125 -7.02 -3.06 9.24
CA GLU A 125 -5.65 -3.00 9.77
C GLU A 125 -4.63 -2.81 8.64
N PHE A 126 -4.79 -3.52 7.53
CA PHE A 126 -3.96 -3.37 6.33
C PHE A 126 -4.03 -1.95 5.75
N ILE A 127 -5.22 -1.35 5.65
CA ILE A 127 -5.39 0.04 5.19
C ILE A 127 -4.65 1.01 6.13
N ARG A 128 -4.88 0.90 7.46
CA ARG A 128 -4.27 1.75 8.48
C ARG A 128 -2.74 1.59 8.52
N PHE A 129 -2.26 0.36 8.36
CA PHE A 129 -0.83 0.05 8.24
C PHE A 129 -0.22 0.70 7.00
N ASN A 130 -0.89 0.65 5.83
CA ASN A 130 -0.38 1.29 4.62
C ASN A 130 -0.35 2.83 4.74
N ALA A 131 -1.30 3.46 5.44
CA ALA A 131 -1.22 4.88 5.73
C ALA A 131 0.08 5.24 6.47
N GLN A 132 0.50 4.40 7.45
CA GLN A 132 1.79 4.59 8.14
C GLN A 132 2.99 4.37 7.23
N LEU A 133 2.92 3.39 6.32
CA LEU A 133 4.00 3.15 5.34
C LEU A 133 4.16 4.31 4.37
N VAL A 134 3.06 4.83 3.83
CA VAL A 134 3.09 5.99 2.92
C VAL A 134 3.67 7.22 3.62
N ALA A 135 3.26 7.51 4.86
CA ALA A 135 3.82 8.59 5.64
C ALA A 135 5.34 8.43 5.89
N ARG A 136 5.76 7.21 6.25
CA ARG A 136 7.19 6.89 6.42
C ARG A 136 7.98 7.11 5.14
N HIS A 137 7.46 6.67 4.00
CA HIS A 137 8.12 6.85 2.71
C HIS A 137 8.24 8.33 2.34
N THR A 138 7.18 9.10 2.52
CA THR A 138 7.16 10.54 2.21
C THR A 138 8.19 11.32 3.05
N LEU A 139 8.35 10.95 4.32
CA LEU A 139 9.24 11.63 5.25
C LEU A 139 10.71 11.19 5.13
N ALA A 140 10.95 9.90 4.84
CA ALA A 140 12.28 9.31 4.91
C ALA A 140 13.01 9.20 3.56
N SER A 141 12.27 9.17 2.46
CA SER A 141 12.85 8.73 1.20
C SER A 141 13.22 9.85 0.25
N ARG A 142 14.02 10.77 0.61
CA ARG A 142 14.68 11.68 -0.36
C ARG A 142 15.26 10.91 -1.59
N GLY A 143 14.44 10.07 -2.24
CA GLY A 143 14.79 9.27 -3.41
C GLY A 143 15.33 7.86 -3.15
N HIS A 144 15.25 7.33 -1.92
CA HIS A 144 15.68 5.95 -1.65
C HIS A 144 14.56 4.95 -1.94
N PRO A 145 14.84 3.83 -2.63
CA PRO A 145 13.84 2.78 -2.87
C PRO A 145 13.38 2.19 -1.55
N LEU A 146 12.11 1.76 -1.51
CA LEU A 146 11.57 1.02 -0.37
C LEU A 146 12.32 -0.31 -0.19
N PRO A 147 12.57 -0.75 1.06
CA PRO A 147 13.27 -2.00 1.33
C PRO A 147 12.43 -3.25 1.01
N TYR A 148 11.24 -3.09 0.43
CA TYR A 148 10.34 -4.15 -0.01
C TYR A 148 9.93 -3.96 -1.47
N SER A 149 9.86 -5.09 -2.18
CA SER A 149 9.53 -5.10 -3.61
C SER A 149 8.02 -5.00 -3.84
N MET A 150 7.61 -4.11 -4.74
CA MET A 150 6.21 -3.94 -5.14
C MET A 150 6.05 -3.84 -6.66
N PRO A 151 6.51 -4.85 -7.44
CA PRO A 151 6.48 -4.81 -8.91
C PRO A 151 5.05 -4.69 -9.48
N GLN A 152 4.05 -5.08 -8.72
CA GLN A 152 2.65 -4.99 -9.07
C GLN A 152 2.12 -3.55 -9.22
N PHE A 153 2.86 -2.53 -8.77
CA PHE A 153 2.50 -1.13 -8.97
C PHE A 153 2.94 -0.57 -10.33
N ASP A 154 3.82 -1.25 -11.06
CA ASP A 154 4.36 -0.75 -12.33
C ASP A 154 3.27 -0.49 -13.36
N ARG A 155 2.30 -1.42 -13.51
CA ARG A 155 1.17 -1.24 -14.44
C ARG A 155 0.28 -0.06 -14.03
N LEU A 156 -0.02 0.06 -12.73
CA LEU A 156 -0.82 1.17 -12.21
C LEU A 156 -0.12 2.52 -12.46
N THR A 157 1.16 2.63 -12.11
CA THR A 157 1.95 3.85 -12.31
C THR A 157 1.98 4.24 -13.79
N ARG A 158 2.22 3.28 -14.69
CA ARG A 158 2.18 3.54 -16.14
C ARG A 158 0.81 4.02 -16.61
N LYS A 159 -0.29 3.40 -16.16
CA LYS A 159 -1.66 3.80 -16.53
C LYS A 159 -2.00 5.20 -16.02
N LEU A 160 -1.64 5.55 -14.79
CA LEU A 160 -1.83 6.89 -14.23
C LEU A 160 -1.00 7.93 -15.00
N LYS A 161 0.28 7.67 -15.25
CA LYS A 161 1.13 8.57 -16.05
C LYS A 161 0.59 8.77 -17.46
N ALA A 162 0.17 7.70 -18.12
CA ALA A 162 -0.42 7.78 -19.47
C ALA A 162 -1.73 8.59 -19.48
N ALA A 163 -2.60 8.41 -18.48
CA ALA A 163 -3.85 9.19 -18.38
C ALA A 163 -3.62 10.68 -18.06
N MET A 164 -2.45 11.04 -17.52
CA MET A 164 -2.04 12.42 -17.25
C MET A 164 -1.22 13.03 -18.38
N ALA A 165 -0.74 12.25 -19.35
CA ALA A 165 0.22 12.68 -20.38
C ALA A 165 -0.28 13.87 -21.23
N ALA A 166 -1.59 13.94 -21.53
CA ALA A 166 -2.20 15.04 -22.30
C ALA A 166 -2.05 16.43 -21.63
N ARG A 167 -1.60 16.49 -20.38
CA ARG A 167 -1.46 17.75 -19.61
C ARG A 167 -0.06 18.36 -19.67
N SER A 168 0.92 17.68 -20.29
CA SER A 168 2.30 18.16 -20.43
C SER A 168 2.91 18.65 -19.11
N LEU A 169 2.70 17.90 -18.03
CA LEU A 169 3.23 18.22 -16.70
C LEU A 169 4.71 17.86 -16.60
N PRO A 170 5.53 18.65 -15.88
CA PRO A 170 6.91 18.26 -15.54
C PRO A 170 6.95 16.92 -14.78
N ASP A 171 7.94 16.08 -15.04
CA ASP A 171 8.06 14.74 -14.42
C ASP A 171 8.03 14.79 -12.89
N GLY A 172 8.76 15.71 -12.27
CA GLY A 172 8.77 15.86 -10.81
C GLY A 172 7.40 16.23 -10.23
N LEU A 173 6.56 16.96 -10.96
CA LEU A 173 5.21 17.28 -10.55
C LEU A 173 4.28 16.06 -10.68
N VAL A 174 4.46 15.26 -11.73
CA VAL A 174 3.72 13.99 -11.90
C VAL A 174 3.98 13.06 -10.73
N GLU A 175 5.24 12.85 -10.36
CA GLU A 175 5.62 12.01 -9.20
C GLU A 175 5.01 12.55 -7.89
N GLY A 176 5.07 13.86 -7.66
CA GLY A 176 4.48 14.50 -6.50
C GLY A 176 2.96 14.29 -6.42
N ARG A 177 2.25 14.40 -7.55
CA ARG A 177 0.80 14.15 -7.62
C ARG A 177 0.43 12.69 -7.37
N LEU A 178 1.19 11.74 -7.91
CA LEU A 178 1.01 10.32 -7.65
C LEU A 178 1.21 10.00 -6.16
N MET A 179 2.21 10.62 -5.53
CA MET A 179 2.43 10.49 -4.09
C MET A 179 1.26 11.07 -3.29
N MET A 180 0.77 12.27 -3.64
CA MET A 180 -0.39 12.88 -2.98
C MET A 180 -1.65 12.02 -3.15
N ALA A 181 -1.87 11.44 -4.33
CA ALA A 181 -2.98 10.50 -4.56
C ALA A 181 -2.89 9.27 -3.65
N ALA A 182 -1.70 8.71 -3.44
CA ALA A 182 -1.49 7.60 -2.52
C ALA A 182 -1.74 8.01 -1.05
N ILE A 183 -1.30 9.20 -0.65
CA ILE A 183 -1.59 9.76 0.68
C ILE A 183 -3.09 9.91 0.88
N MET A 184 -3.80 10.56 -0.07
CA MET A 184 -5.25 10.74 0.00
C MET A 184 -5.97 9.40 0.11
N LEU A 185 -5.59 8.41 -0.70
CA LEU A 185 -6.19 7.08 -0.68
C LEU A 185 -6.03 6.42 0.70
N PHE A 186 -4.80 6.21 1.14
CA PHE A 186 -4.55 5.40 2.35
C PHE A 186 -4.95 6.12 3.63
N HIS A 187 -4.66 7.44 3.77
CA HIS A 187 -5.08 8.19 4.94
C HIS A 187 -6.59 8.42 4.95
N GLY A 188 -7.20 8.76 3.81
CA GLY A 188 -8.64 8.91 3.71
C GLY A 188 -9.39 7.64 4.13
N LEU A 189 -9.02 6.48 3.59
CA LEU A 189 -9.62 5.20 3.98
C LEU A 189 -9.31 4.82 5.44
N ALA A 190 -8.09 5.10 5.93
CA ALA A 190 -7.70 4.78 7.31
C ALA A 190 -8.52 5.59 8.32
N ASP A 191 -8.64 6.89 8.12
CA ASP A 191 -9.38 7.78 9.02
C ASP A 191 -10.89 7.52 8.93
N TYR A 192 -11.42 7.29 7.72
CA TYR A 192 -12.77 6.84 7.55
C TYR A 192 -13.06 5.54 8.31
N SER A 193 -12.15 4.55 8.24
CA SER A 193 -12.31 3.29 8.96
C SER A 193 -12.30 3.47 10.49
N ARG A 194 -11.50 4.41 11.02
CA ARG A 194 -11.47 4.75 12.45
C ARG A 194 -12.76 5.43 12.89
N LEU A 195 -13.25 6.38 12.08
CA LEU A 195 -14.51 7.05 12.33
C LEU A 195 -15.67 6.07 12.42
N ARG A 196 -15.74 5.11 11.48
CA ARG A 196 -16.79 4.07 11.46
C ARG A 196 -16.69 3.14 12.66
N ASP A 197 -15.50 2.73 13.08
CA ASP A 197 -15.32 1.91 14.28
C ASP A 197 -15.73 2.65 15.58
N ALA A 198 -15.61 3.98 15.60
CA ALA A 198 -16.05 4.81 16.73
C ALA A 198 -17.56 5.07 16.79
N MET A 199 -18.30 4.76 15.73
CA MET A 199 -19.74 5.00 15.60
C MET A 199 -20.51 3.66 15.42
N PRO A 200 -20.73 2.87 16.47
CA PRO A 200 -21.44 1.59 16.37
C PRO A 200 -22.87 1.79 15.82
N GLY A 201 -23.25 0.97 14.87
CA GLY A 201 -24.59 1.02 14.24
C GLY A 201 -24.66 1.87 12.96
N ALA A 202 -23.59 2.60 12.61
CA ALA A 202 -23.50 3.39 11.39
C ALA A 202 -22.91 2.60 10.19
N ASP A 203 -23.04 1.27 10.16
CA ASP A 203 -22.48 0.45 9.08
C ASP A 203 -23.39 0.49 7.84
N ASP A 204 -23.64 1.71 7.33
CA ASP A 204 -24.34 1.90 6.07
C ASP A 204 -23.35 1.77 4.90
N ARG A 205 -23.54 0.68 4.14
CA ARG A 205 -22.77 0.42 2.93
C ARG A 205 -22.94 1.55 1.90
N ALA A 206 -24.09 2.20 1.86
CA ALA A 206 -24.35 3.31 0.97
C ALA A 206 -23.54 4.55 1.35
N ASP A 207 -23.34 4.82 2.65
CA ASP A 207 -22.46 5.90 3.12
C ASP A 207 -21.01 5.63 2.76
N THR A 208 -20.58 4.36 2.91
CA THR A 208 -19.22 3.97 2.52
C THR A 208 -19.01 4.11 1.01
N GLU A 209 -19.98 3.75 0.18
CA GLU A 209 -19.88 3.94 -1.28
C GLU A 209 -19.88 5.41 -1.67
N ARG A 210 -20.65 6.27 -1.00
CA ARG A 210 -20.58 7.74 -1.21
C ARG A 210 -19.19 8.27 -0.89
N PHE A 211 -18.64 7.91 0.28
CA PHE A 211 -17.29 8.31 0.66
C PHE A 211 -16.23 7.85 -0.35
N ILE A 212 -16.31 6.60 -0.83
CA ILE A 212 -15.37 6.08 -1.84
C ILE A 212 -15.49 6.87 -3.14
N SER A 213 -16.70 7.18 -3.58
CA SER A 213 -16.93 7.96 -4.81
C SER A 213 -16.42 9.40 -4.69
N ASP A 214 -16.60 10.03 -3.52
CA ASP A 214 -16.06 11.37 -3.26
C ASP A 214 -14.53 11.34 -3.24
N LEU A 215 -13.92 10.32 -2.62
CA LEU A 215 -12.48 10.14 -2.62
C LEU A 215 -11.92 9.94 -4.03
N GLU A 216 -12.60 9.19 -4.90
CA GLU A 216 -12.26 9.04 -6.31
C GLU A 216 -12.23 10.41 -7.01
N THR A 217 -13.29 11.20 -6.84
CA THR A 217 -13.42 12.55 -7.41
C THR A 217 -12.33 13.50 -6.92
N MET A 218 -12.04 13.48 -5.63
CA MET A 218 -10.97 14.29 -5.03
C MET A 218 -9.58 13.92 -5.55
N ILE A 219 -9.28 12.62 -5.67
CA ILE A 219 -8.01 12.12 -6.22
C ILE A 219 -7.89 12.52 -7.71
N GLU A 220 -8.94 12.37 -8.50
CA GLU A 220 -8.96 12.82 -9.90
C GLU A 220 -8.68 14.32 -9.99
N GLY A 221 -9.35 15.13 -9.17
CA GLY A 221 -9.12 16.57 -9.07
C GLY A 221 -7.68 16.92 -8.72
N ALA A 222 -7.09 16.24 -7.74
CA ALA A 222 -5.69 16.44 -7.36
C ALA A 222 -4.71 16.11 -8.49
N LEU A 223 -4.95 15.01 -9.23
CA LEU A 223 -4.12 14.61 -10.37
C LEU A 223 -4.26 15.60 -11.55
N THR A 224 -5.40 16.26 -11.67
CA THR A 224 -5.72 17.17 -12.78
C THR A 224 -5.60 18.66 -12.43
N ALA A 225 -5.28 19.00 -11.20
CA ALA A 225 -5.20 20.39 -10.74
C ALA A 225 -4.35 21.26 -11.69
N PRO A 226 -4.74 22.53 -11.95
CA PRO A 226 -3.93 23.43 -12.75
C PRO A 226 -2.50 23.55 -12.24
N PHE A 227 -1.57 23.77 -13.16
CA PHE A 227 -0.15 24.01 -12.86
C PHE A 227 0.19 25.45 -13.23
N ALA A 228 0.63 26.24 -12.24
CA ALA A 228 1.13 27.58 -12.48
C ALA A 228 2.59 27.50 -12.97
N ALA A 229 2.81 27.67 -14.26
CA ALA A 229 4.12 27.59 -14.91
C ALA A 229 5.15 28.62 -14.39
N GLY A 230 4.74 29.58 -13.57
CA GLY A 230 5.60 30.65 -13.02
C GLY A 230 6.46 30.26 -11.79
N MET A 231 6.35 29.05 -11.25
CA MET A 231 7.12 28.63 -10.07
C MET A 231 8.36 27.78 -10.37
N VAL A 232 8.66 27.50 -11.64
CA VAL A 232 9.91 26.85 -12.07
C VAL A 232 10.82 27.92 -12.66
N GLY A 233 11.22 28.86 -11.82
CA GLY A 233 12.07 29.96 -12.19
C GLY A 233 13.16 30.20 -11.16
N SER A 234 14.42 30.06 -11.63
CA SER A 234 15.65 30.59 -11.03
C SER A 234 16.15 29.96 -9.74
N SER A 235 16.78 28.79 -9.88
CA SER A 235 18.01 28.54 -9.14
C SER A 235 19.16 28.59 -10.15
N GLN A 236 19.76 29.79 -10.29
CA GLN A 236 21.11 29.97 -10.84
C GLN A 236 22.12 29.57 -9.77
#